data_6e436be75ebd22dfc2341605e681a43e
#
_entry.id   6e436be75ebd22dfc2341605e681a43e
#
_cell.length_a   1.000
_cell.length_b   1.000
_cell.length_c   1.000
_cell.angle_alpha   90.00
_cell.angle_beta   90.00
_cell.angle_gamma   90.00
#
_symmetry.space_group_name_H-M   'P 1'
#
loop_
_entity.id
_entity.type
_entity.pdbx_description
1 polymer ?
#
loop_
_entity_poly.entity_id
_entity_poly.type
_entity_poly.pdbx_seq_one_letter_code
_entity_poly.pdbx_strand_id
1 'polypeptide(L)'
;MLRGRDGKLLPLHHDLVAHHVPGRMKLAPEHGSDATLVAMNKPRFGVYEQYEAEYKEECADLGKDQHLVNYFIVGHPGTTMKDAVILFEKLLERRYSPEQVQEFIPLPMTRAGVQYVTGRDPLTGEELYVPRGGRERRLQKALVRWKDPANEKLVLEALDKAGRMDLVPAFRRAKSGGRGREKAASLDLDTCG
;
A
#
# COMPACT_ATOMS: atom_id res chain seq x y z
N MET A 1 -4.16 -16.85 -8.75
CA MET A 1 -5.30 -16.36 -7.96
C MET A 1 -5.83 -17.51 -7.12
N LEU A 2 -5.98 -17.32 -5.79
CA LEU A 2 -6.40 -18.38 -4.87
C LEU A 2 -7.94 -18.55 -4.79
N ARG A 3 -8.67 -18.10 -5.83
CA ARG A 3 -10.13 -18.21 -5.91
C ARG A 3 -10.58 -19.06 -7.09
N GLY A 4 -11.61 -19.87 -6.85
CA GLY A 4 -12.32 -20.59 -7.88
C GLY A 4 -13.20 -19.69 -8.74
N ARG A 5 -13.84 -20.28 -9.76
CA ARG A 5 -14.80 -19.56 -10.63
C ARG A 5 -16.06 -19.10 -9.89
N ASP A 6 -16.36 -19.72 -8.76
CA ASP A 6 -17.47 -19.38 -7.84
C ASP A 6 -17.12 -18.23 -6.87
N GLY A 7 -15.92 -17.66 -6.97
CA GLY A 7 -15.43 -16.59 -6.11
C GLY A 7 -14.94 -17.03 -4.73
N LYS A 8 -15.08 -18.31 -4.36
CA LYS A 8 -14.61 -18.85 -3.09
C LYS A 8 -13.10 -19.10 -3.11
N LEU A 9 -12.47 -19.04 -1.94
CA LEU A 9 -11.07 -19.45 -1.78
C LEU A 9 -10.93 -20.93 -2.13
N LEU A 10 -9.85 -21.26 -2.84
CA LEU A 10 -9.53 -22.65 -3.16
C LEU A 10 -9.02 -23.38 -1.90
N PRO A 11 -9.19 -24.71 -1.81
CA PRO A 11 -8.59 -25.51 -0.73
C PRO A 11 -7.10 -25.28 -0.54
N LEU A 12 -6.38 -24.98 -1.63
CA LEU A 12 -4.97 -24.59 -1.60
C LEU A 12 -4.70 -23.38 -0.69
N HIS A 13 -5.66 -22.47 -0.50
CA HIS A 13 -5.48 -21.32 0.42
C HIS A 13 -5.38 -21.81 1.87
N HIS A 14 -6.26 -22.72 2.27
CA HIS A 14 -6.22 -23.34 3.59
C HIS A 14 -4.88 -24.04 3.84
N ASP A 15 -4.44 -24.89 2.92
CA ASP A 15 -3.17 -25.59 3.03
C ASP A 15 -1.98 -24.63 3.12
N LEU A 16 -2.02 -23.52 2.33
CA LEU A 16 -0.99 -22.49 2.35
C LEU A 16 -0.89 -21.84 3.74
N VAL A 17 -2.02 -21.41 4.30
CA VAL A 17 -2.07 -20.76 5.63
C VAL A 17 -1.68 -21.75 6.74
N ALA A 18 -2.21 -22.97 6.69
CA ALA A 18 -2.00 -23.98 7.71
C ALA A 18 -0.54 -24.47 7.78
N HIS A 19 0.12 -24.64 6.62
CA HIS A 19 1.37 -25.39 6.54
C HIS A 19 2.55 -24.65 5.90
N HIS A 20 2.31 -23.59 5.10
CA HIS A 20 3.35 -23.00 4.27
C HIS A 20 3.68 -21.52 4.56
N VAL A 21 2.97 -20.87 5.47
CA VAL A 21 3.26 -19.51 5.91
C VAL A 21 3.91 -19.52 7.29
N PRO A 22 5.22 -19.22 7.41
CA PRO A 22 5.93 -19.32 8.70
C PRO A 22 5.78 -18.06 9.59
N GLY A 23 4.67 -17.32 9.48
CA GLY A 23 4.39 -16.12 10.28
C GLY A 23 4.16 -14.84 9.46
N ARG A 24 4.76 -14.69 8.27
CA ARG A 24 4.57 -13.51 7.43
C ARG A 24 4.28 -13.89 5.99
N MET A 25 3.11 -13.49 5.49
CA MET A 25 2.75 -13.64 4.09
C MET A 25 2.92 -12.30 3.36
N LYS A 26 3.65 -12.32 2.25
CA LYS A 26 3.88 -11.13 1.43
C LYS A 26 2.79 -11.01 0.37
N LEU A 27 2.14 -9.84 0.32
CA LEU A 27 1.14 -9.51 -0.69
C LEU A 27 1.53 -8.23 -1.42
N ALA A 28 1.10 -8.12 -2.65
CA ALA A 28 1.34 -6.96 -3.50
C ALA A 28 0.02 -6.30 -3.92
N PRO A 29 -0.68 -5.57 -3.01
CA PRO A 29 -1.83 -4.75 -3.39
C PRO A 29 -1.44 -3.62 -4.34
N GLU A 30 -0.17 -3.26 -4.42
CA GLU A 30 0.49 -2.30 -5.29
C GLU A 30 0.06 -0.85 -5.04
N HIS A 31 -1.24 -0.54 -4.99
CA HIS A 31 -1.78 0.79 -4.78
C HIS A 31 -3.18 0.74 -4.13
N GLY A 32 -3.64 1.89 -3.56
CA GLY A 32 -4.97 2.01 -2.95
C GLY A 32 -6.02 2.67 -3.86
N SER A 33 -5.60 3.32 -4.96
CA SER A 33 -6.51 3.93 -5.94
C SER A 33 -6.85 2.93 -7.03
N ASP A 34 -8.14 2.73 -7.27
CA ASP A 34 -8.63 1.85 -8.33
C ASP A 34 -8.21 2.34 -9.73
N ALA A 35 -8.13 3.66 -9.95
CA ALA A 35 -7.68 4.21 -11.23
C ALA A 35 -6.23 3.81 -11.52
N THR A 36 -5.34 3.92 -10.52
CA THR A 36 -3.95 3.47 -10.64
C THR A 36 -3.86 1.96 -10.86
N LEU A 37 -4.66 1.17 -10.13
CA LEU A 37 -4.66 -0.29 -10.26
C LEU A 37 -5.13 -0.74 -11.65
N VAL A 38 -6.11 -0.07 -12.24
CA VAL A 38 -6.54 -0.32 -13.62
C VAL A 38 -5.39 -0.02 -14.60
N ALA A 39 -4.68 1.10 -14.42
CA ALA A 39 -3.50 1.40 -15.24
C ALA A 39 -2.39 0.36 -15.10
N MET A 40 -2.25 -0.25 -13.91
CA MET A 40 -1.33 -1.36 -13.63
C MET A 40 -1.83 -2.72 -14.16
N ASN A 41 -3.04 -2.80 -14.70
CA ASN A 41 -3.74 -4.06 -15.03
C ASN A 41 -3.87 -5.00 -13.82
N LYS A 42 -4.18 -4.43 -12.66
CA LYS A 42 -4.39 -5.13 -11.40
C LYS A 42 -5.87 -5.10 -11.00
N PRO A 43 -6.34 -6.07 -10.20
CA PRO A 43 -7.66 -6.00 -9.59
C PRO A 43 -7.83 -4.74 -8.74
N ARG A 44 -9.07 -4.27 -8.60
CA ARG A 44 -9.42 -3.14 -7.74
C ARG A 44 -9.08 -3.43 -6.29
N PHE A 45 -8.84 -2.40 -5.50
CA PHE A 45 -8.38 -2.52 -4.10
C PHE A 45 -9.34 -3.32 -3.22
N GLY A 46 -10.65 -3.28 -3.47
CA GLY A 46 -11.65 -4.07 -2.75
C GLY A 46 -11.39 -5.59 -2.78
N VAL A 47 -10.75 -6.10 -3.85
CA VAL A 47 -10.36 -7.52 -3.92
C VAL A 47 -9.27 -7.85 -2.88
N TYR A 48 -8.33 -6.92 -2.66
CA TYR A 48 -7.33 -7.05 -1.61
C TYR A 48 -7.98 -6.99 -0.22
N GLU A 49 -8.90 -6.03 0.00
CA GLU A 49 -9.59 -5.86 1.29
C GLU A 49 -10.38 -7.12 1.67
N GLN A 50 -11.09 -7.70 0.71
CA GLN A 50 -11.78 -8.96 0.91
C GLN A 50 -10.81 -10.09 1.27
N TYR A 51 -9.71 -10.21 0.53
CA TYR A 51 -8.71 -11.24 0.80
C TYR A 51 -8.05 -11.05 2.18
N GLU A 52 -7.75 -9.80 2.57
CA GLU A 52 -7.19 -9.49 3.89
C GLU A 52 -8.11 -9.94 5.04
N ALA A 53 -9.43 -9.72 4.88
CA ALA A 53 -10.43 -10.15 5.85
C ALA A 53 -10.48 -11.68 5.97
N GLU A 54 -10.60 -12.37 4.84
CA GLU A 54 -10.64 -13.85 4.78
C GLU A 54 -9.34 -14.49 5.31
N TYR A 55 -8.19 -13.90 5.01
CA TYR A 55 -6.91 -14.38 5.55
C TYR A 55 -6.84 -14.27 7.08
N LYS A 56 -7.33 -13.16 7.64
CA LYS A 56 -7.38 -12.96 9.10
C LYS A 56 -8.33 -13.95 9.77
N GLU A 57 -9.49 -14.22 9.18
CA GLU A 57 -10.45 -15.21 9.64
C GLU A 57 -9.82 -16.59 9.63
N GLU A 58 -9.21 -17.01 8.53
CA GLU A 58 -8.52 -18.28 8.40
C GLU A 58 -7.40 -18.46 9.45
N CYS A 59 -6.59 -17.40 9.67
CA CYS A 59 -5.56 -17.43 10.71
C CYS A 59 -6.16 -17.62 12.11
N ALA A 60 -7.28 -16.95 12.41
CA ALA A 60 -7.97 -17.07 13.69
C ALA A 60 -8.51 -18.49 13.90
N ASP A 61 -9.17 -19.07 12.89
CA ASP A 61 -9.73 -20.42 12.93
C ASP A 61 -8.65 -21.50 13.13
N LEU A 62 -7.48 -21.27 12.52
CA LEU A 62 -6.32 -22.17 12.65
C LEU A 62 -5.45 -21.89 13.88
N GLY A 63 -5.76 -20.87 14.69
CA GLY A 63 -4.94 -20.45 15.83
C GLY A 63 -3.53 -20.01 15.42
N LYS A 64 -3.36 -19.41 14.22
CA LYS A 64 -2.07 -18.97 13.68
C LYS A 64 -1.83 -17.49 13.95
N ASP A 65 -0.66 -17.15 14.46
CA ASP A 65 -0.18 -15.77 14.57
C ASP A 65 0.62 -15.40 13.31
N GLN A 66 -0.12 -15.08 12.23
CA GLN A 66 0.46 -14.74 10.94
C GLN A 66 0.03 -13.33 10.53
N HIS A 67 0.93 -12.61 9.85
CA HIS A 67 0.72 -11.22 9.44
C HIS A 67 0.93 -11.03 7.94
N LEU A 68 0.14 -10.12 7.34
CA LEU A 68 0.36 -9.67 5.97
C LEU A 68 1.41 -8.58 5.92
N VAL A 69 2.38 -8.73 5.02
CA VAL A 69 3.36 -7.71 4.66
C VAL A 69 3.02 -7.21 3.27
N ASN A 70 2.57 -5.96 3.19
CA ASN A 70 2.07 -5.38 1.96
C ASN A 70 3.13 -4.58 1.22
N TYR A 71 3.25 -4.84 -0.09
CA TYR A 71 4.10 -4.08 -1.00
C TYR A 71 3.29 -3.07 -1.79
N PHE A 72 3.78 -1.82 -1.81
CA PHE A 72 3.19 -0.72 -2.56
C PHE A 72 4.20 -0.14 -3.53
N ILE A 73 3.69 0.34 -4.67
CA ILE A 73 4.48 1.01 -5.71
C ILE A 73 4.03 2.48 -5.80
N VAL A 74 4.99 3.39 -5.84
CA VAL A 74 4.76 4.81 -6.09
C VAL A 74 5.36 5.24 -7.42
N GLY A 75 4.83 6.28 -8.02
CA GLY A 75 5.36 6.83 -9.28
C GLY A 75 5.01 6.02 -10.52
N HIS A 76 4.05 5.09 -10.45
CA HIS A 76 3.59 4.34 -11.62
C HIS A 76 2.82 5.26 -12.60
N PRO A 77 2.94 5.08 -13.93
CA PRO A 77 2.06 5.73 -14.90
C PRO A 77 0.59 5.56 -14.53
N GLY A 78 -0.20 6.61 -14.67
CA GLY A 78 -1.60 6.67 -14.22
C GLY A 78 -1.78 7.06 -12.75
N THR A 79 -0.71 7.32 -11.99
CA THR A 79 -0.80 7.73 -10.58
C THR A 79 -0.65 9.24 -10.44
N THR A 80 -1.72 9.93 -10.16
CA THR A 80 -1.72 11.37 -9.81
C THR A 80 -1.43 11.57 -8.31
N MET A 81 -1.21 12.82 -7.90
CA MET A 81 -1.10 13.13 -6.46
C MET A 81 -2.40 12.83 -5.70
N LYS A 82 -3.56 13.00 -6.34
CA LYS A 82 -4.86 12.62 -5.75
C LYS A 82 -4.95 11.12 -5.49
N ASP A 83 -4.48 10.29 -6.42
CA ASP A 83 -4.43 8.84 -6.25
C ASP A 83 -3.50 8.43 -5.11
N ALA A 84 -2.34 9.08 -4.99
CA ALA A 84 -1.42 8.85 -3.88
C ALA A 84 -2.05 9.20 -2.52
N VAL A 85 -2.89 10.25 -2.46
CA VAL A 85 -3.63 10.60 -1.24
C VAL A 85 -4.71 9.56 -0.92
N ILE A 86 -5.39 8.97 -1.92
CA ILE A 86 -6.33 7.86 -1.68
C ILE A 86 -5.62 6.68 -1.00
N LEU A 87 -4.42 6.32 -1.46
CA LEU A 87 -3.62 5.30 -0.78
C LEU A 87 -3.28 5.72 0.65
N PHE A 88 -2.86 6.96 0.84
CA PHE A 88 -2.53 7.51 2.16
C PHE A 88 -3.72 7.43 3.13
N GLU A 89 -4.94 7.79 2.71
CA GLU A 89 -6.16 7.68 3.53
C GLU A 89 -6.36 6.23 4.02
N LYS A 90 -6.29 5.27 3.11
CA LYS A 90 -6.41 3.85 3.44
C LYS A 90 -5.35 3.37 4.43
N LEU A 91 -4.12 3.88 4.31
CA LEU A 91 -3.03 3.58 5.23
C LEU A 91 -3.22 4.23 6.61
N LEU A 92 -3.76 5.46 6.65
CA LEU A 92 -4.11 6.15 7.91
C LEU A 92 -5.21 5.42 8.67
N GLU A 93 -6.30 5.02 8.00
CA GLU A 93 -7.40 4.26 8.58
C GLU A 93 -6.91 2.98 9.24
N ARG A 94 -6.01 2.27 8.57
CA ARG A 94 -5.38 1.03 9.07
C ARG A 94 -4.26 1.27 10.09
N ARG A 95 -3.88 2.53 10.32
CA ARG A 95 -2.70 2.92 11.11
C ARG A 95 -1.43 2.19 10.66
N TYR A 96 -1.37 1.87 9.39
CA TYR A 96 -0.27 1.14 8.77
C TYR A 96 0.62 2.05 7.94
N SER A 97 1.92 1.87 8.02
CA SER A 97 2.93 2.54 7.18
C SER A 97 4.02 1.52 6.87
N PRO A 98 4.14 1.07 5.63
CA PRO A 98 5.15 0.09 5.26
C PRO A 98 6.57 0.69 5.40
N GLU A 99 7.51 -0.12 5.82
CA GLU A 99 8.92 0.27 5.91
C GLU A 99 9.56 0.38 4.52
N GLN A 100 9.12 -0.49 3.60
CA GLN A 100 9.63 -0.56 2.23
C GLN A 100 8.54 -0.15 1.25
N VAL A 101 8.90 0.73 0.31
CA VAL A 101 8.05 1.20 -0.77
C VAL A 101 8.86 1.13 -2.07
N GLN A 102 8.31 0.46 -3.06
CA GLN A 102 8.94 0.37 -4.38
C GLN A 102 8.65 1.64 -5.17
N GLU A 103 9.69 2.27 -5.71
CA GLU A 103 9.52 3.29 -6.75
C GLU A 103 9.42 2.61 -8.11
N PHE A 104 8.51 3.09 -8.94
CA PHE A 104 8.36 2.57 -10.30
C PHE A 104 9.65 2.81 -11.12
N ILE A 105 10.09 1.75 -11.76
CA ILE A 105 11.21 1.77 -12.72
C ILE A 105 10.67 1.26 -14.05
N PRO A 106 10.77 2.06 -15.12
CA PRO A 106 10.32 1.63 -16.45
C PRO A 106 11.22 0.51 -16.97
N LEU A 107 10.64 -0.66 -17.18
CA LEU A 107 11.34 -1.79 -17.79
C LEU A 107 10.99 -1.89 -19.27
N PRO A 108 11.97 -2.12 -20.15
CA PRO A 108 11.72 -2.35 -21.56
C PRO A 108 10.74 -3.50 -21.80
N MET A 109 9.96 -3.43 -22.86
CA MET A 109 9.00 -4.44 -23.29
C MET A 109 7.83 -4.70 -22.32
N THR A 110 7.66 -3.88 -21.28
CA THR A 110 6.49 -3.96 -20.40
C THR A 110 5.45 -2.90 -20.77
N ARG A 111 4.15 -3.21 -20.52
CA ARG A 111 3.05 -2.24 -20.71
C ARG A 111 3.34 -0.94 -19.96
N ALA A 112 3.73 -1.03 -18.69
CA ALA A 112 4.05 0.12 -17.86
C ALA A 112 5.27 0.93 -18.39
N GLY A 113 6.26 0.25 -18.97
CA GLY A 113 7.39 0.90 -19.64
C GLY A 113 6.93 1.71 -20.86
N VAL A 114 6.03 1.16 -21.69
CA VAL A 114 5.43 1.89 -22.82
C VAL A 114 4.59 3.07 -22.32
N GLN A 115 3.74 2.86 -21.34
CA GLN A 115 2.95 3.94 -20.70
C GLN A 115 3.85 5.08 -20.19
N TYR A 116 4.97 4.75 -19.55
CA TYR A 116 5.91 5.75 -19.03
C TYR A 116 6.55 6.59 -20.14
N VAL A 117 6.95 5.97 -21.24
CA VAL A 117 7.61 6.65 -22.35
C VAL A 117 6.61 7.50 -23.14
N THR A 118 5.47 6.90 -23.50
CA THR A 118 4.50 7.51 -24.43
C THR A 118 3.47 8.40 -23.73
N GLY A 119 3.22 8.22 -22.43
CA GLY A 119 2.09 8.85 -21.74
C GLY A 119 0.73 8.31 -22.19
N ARG A 120 0.70 7.12 -22.81
CA ARG A 120 -0.52 6.50 -23.33
C ARG A 120 -0.58 5.01 -22.95
N ASP A 121 -1.79 4.53 -22.75
CA ASP A 121 -2.01 3.10 -22.60
C ASP A 121 -1.89 2.41 -23.97
N PRO A 122 -0.98 1.44 -24.14
CA PRO A 122 -0.78 0.78 -25.44
C PRO A 122 -1.95 -0.09 -25.87
N LEU A 123 -2.89 -0.45 -24.98
CA LEU A 123 -4.04 -1.28 -25.30
C LEU A 123 -5.27 -0.45 -25.68
N THR A 124 -5.49 0.69 -25.02
CA THR A 124 -6.67 1.54 -25.25
C THR A 124 -6.35 2.80 -26.05
N GLY A 125 -5.08 3.21 -26.12
CA GLY A 125 -4.65 4.46 -26.72
C GLY A 125 -4.93 5.71 -25.87
N GLU A 126 -5.57 5.55 -24.70
CA GLU A 126 -5.93 6.65 -23.81
C GLU A 126 -4.70 7.30 -23.20
N GLU A 127 -4.79 8.62 -23.01
CA GLU A 127 -3.73 9.37 -22.34
C GLU A 127 -3.69 9.06 -20.85
N LEU A 128 -2.47 8.92 -20.34
CA LEU A 128 -2.20 8.65 -18.93
C LEU A 128 -1.27 9.71 -18.35
N TYR A 129 -1.60 10.16 -17.15
CA TYR A 129 -0.68 10.97 -16.37
C TYR A 129 0.58 10.17 -16.02
N VAL A 130 1.77 10.77 -16.13
CA VAL A 130 3.03 10.13 -15.77
C VAL A 130 3.80 11.01 -14.78
N PRO A 131 4.02 10.57 -13.54
CA PRO A 131 4.76 11.33 -12.53
C PRO A 131 6.27 11.28 -12.83
N ARG A 132 6.74 12.13 -13.76
CA ARG A 132 8.15 12.18 -14.18
C ARG A 132 9.06 12.92 -13.21
N GLY A 133 8.51 13.81 -12.39
CA GLY A 133 9.25 14.67 -11.50
C GLY A 133 9.79 13.93 -10.26
N GLY A 134 11.09 14.01 -9.98
CA GLY A 134 11.67 13.40 -8.78
C GLY A 134 11.09 13.96 -7.47
N ARG A 135 10.63 15.22 -7.46
CA ARG A 135 9.96 15.80 -6.29
C ARG A 135 8.62 15.15 -6.04
N GLU A 136 7.82 14.96 -7.10
CA GLU A 136 6.50 14.34 -6.99
C GLU A 136 6.58 12.91 -6.49
N ARG A 137 7.50 12.11 -7.04
CA ARG A 137 7.71 10.72 -6.57
C ARG A 137 8.13 10.67 -5.09
N ARG A 138 8.95 11.62 -4.64
CA ARG A 138 9.30 11.76 -3.21
C ARG A 138 8.08 12.09 -2.34
N LEU A 139 7.18 12.95 -2.81
CA LEU A 139 5.95 13.26 -2.10
C LEU A 139 5.02 12.04 -2.00
N GLN A 140 4.82 11.31 -3.10
CA GLN A 140 4.04 10.06 -3.10
C GLN A 140 4.64 9.04 -2.13
N LYS A 141 5.96 8.88 -2.13
CA LYS A 141 6.67 7.97 -1.19
C LYS A 141 6.51 8.39 0.26
N ALA A 142 6.57 9.70 0.54
CA ALA A 142 6.38 10.23 1.88
C ALA A 142 4.97 9.96 2.43
N LEU A 143 3.93 10.06 1.58
CA LEU A 143 2.56 9.70 1.94
C LEU A 143 2.45 8.23 2.37
N VAL A 144 3.13 7.31 1.71
CA VAL A 144 3.11 5.89 2.07
C VAL A 144 3.92 5.64 3.36
N ARG A 145 5.07 6.31 3.51
CA ARG A 145 5.92 6.22 4.70
C ARG A 145 5.62 7.33 5.72
N TRP A 146 4.37 7.61 5.95
CA TRP A 146 3.91 8.74 6.75
C TRP A 146 4.30 8.71 8.23
N LYS A 147 4.59 7.54 8.80
CA LYS A 147 5.05 7.40 10.19
C LYS A 147 6.48 7.90 10.39
N ASP A 148 7.30 7.88 9.35
CA ASP A 148 8.68 8.37 9.41
C ASP A 148 8.69 9.87 9.74
N PRO A 149 9.33 10.29 10.84
CA PRO A 149 9.37 11.70 11.25
C PRO A 149 9.97 12.62 10.18
N ALA A 150 10.93 12.15 9.41
CA ALA A 150 11.57 12.91 8.34
C ALA A 150 10.60 13.28 7.19
N ASN A 151 9.52 12.54 7.04
CA ASN A 151 8.54 12.73 5.97
C ASN A 151 7.43 13.74 6.30
N GLU A 152 7.34 14.25 7.53
CA GLU A 152 6.20 15.10 7.95
C GLU A 152 5.97 16.32 7.05
N LYS A 153 7.04 17.06 6.75
CA LYS A 153 6.96 18.22 5.86
C LYS A 153 6.52 17.83 4.43
N LEU A 154 6.99 16.69 3.94
CA LEU A 154 6.65 16.19 2.60
C LEU A 154 5.18 15.72 2.55
N VAL A 155 4.67 15.11 3.62
CA VAL A 155 3.25 14.73 3.72
C VAL A 155 2.36 15.96 3.67
N LEU A 156 2.68 17.00 4.44
CA LEU A 156 1.92 18.27 4.42
C LEU A 156 1.94 18.93 3.04
N GLU A 157 3.11 18.99 2.38
CA GLU A 157 3.22 19.51 1.01
C GLU A 157 2.40 18.67 0.01
N ALA A 158 2.40 17.35 0.15
CA ALA A 158 1.64 16.47 -0.73
C ALA A 158 0.13 16.69 -0.57
N LEU A 159 -0.34 16.84 0.68
CA LEU A 159 -1.75 17.11 0.98
C LEU A 159 -2.19 18.48 0.45
N ASP A 160 -1.36 19.50 0.59
CA ASP A 160 -1.62 20.84 0.03
C ASP A 160 -1.74 20.78 -1.50
N LYS A 161 -0.78 20.15 -2.18
CA LYS A 161 -0.81 19.97 -3.64
C LYS A 161 -2.02 19.18 -4.15
N ALA A 162 -2.53 18.26 -3.35
CA ALA A 162 -3.72 17.48 -3.67
C ALA A 162 -5.02 18.20 -3.30
N GLY A 163 -4.96 19.35 -2.60
CA GLY A 163 -6.12 20.05 -2.06
C GLY A 163 -6.82 19.30 -0.93
N ARG A 164 -6.06 18.50 -0.14
CA ARG A 164 -6.58 17.61 0.90
C ARG A 164 -6.05 17.95 2.30
N MET A 165 -5.98 19.25 2.59
CA MET A 165 -5.59 19.72 3.93
C MET A 165 -6.57 19.31 5.04
N ASP A 166 -7.77 18.89 4.69
CA ASP A 166 -8.76 18.26 5.56
C ASP A 166 -8.24 17.01 6.28
N LEU A 167 -7.25 16.32 5.71
CA LEU A 167 -6.63 15.12 6.28
C LEU A 167 -5.55 15.40 7.35
N VAL A 168 -5.08 16.64 7.47
CA VAL A 168 -4.02 17.00 8.43
C VAL A 168 -4.36 16.67 9.88
N PRO A 169 -5.59 16.95 10.39
CA PRO A 169 -5.94 16.56 11.75
C PRO A 169 -5.90 15.05 11.99
N ALA A 170 -6.37 14.25 11.00
CA ALA A 170 -6.33 12.79 11.07
C ALA A 170 -4.88 12.26 11.06
N PHE A 171 -4.05 12.80 10.18
CA PHE A 171 -2.62 12.50 10.13
C PHE A 171 -1.91 12.76 11.46
N ARG A 172 -2.11 13.94 12.05
CA ARG A 172 -1.49 14.30 13.34
C ARG A 172 -1.95 13.39 14.48
N ARG A 173 -3.25 13.06 14.55
CA ARG A 173 -3.79 12.10 15.53
C ARG A 173 -3.19 10.70 15.38
N ALA A 174 -3.10 10.22 14.14
CA ALA A 174 -2.51 8.90 13.87
C ALA A 174 -1.03 8.83 14.26
N LYS A 175 -0.29 9.92 14.05
CA LYS A 175 1.13 10.04 14.40
C LYS A 175 1.37 10.15 15.92
N SER A 176 0.53 10.87 16.66
CA SER A 176 0.65 11.00 18.13
C SER A 176 0.30 9.72 18.87
N GLY A 177 -0.68 8.94 18.40
CA GLY A 177 -1.09 7.66 18.99
C GLY A 177 -0.04 6.53 18.86
N GLY A 178 0.95 6.67 17.98
CA GLY A 178 2.07 5.72 17.83
C GLY A 178 3.15 5.85 18.91
N ARG A 179 3.39 7.05 19.40
CA ARG A 179 4.45 7.30 20.42
C ARG A 179 4.21 6.66 21.77
N GLY A 180 2.95 6.37 22.12
CA GLY A 180 2.60 5.75 23.41
C GLY A 180 2.87 4.24 23.46
N ARG A 181 2.80 3.54 22.30
CA ARG A 181 3.01 2.07 22.24
C ARG A 181 4.49 1.68 22.10
N GLU A 182 5.30 2.47 21.41
CA GLU A 182 6.75 2.20 21.33
C GLU A 182 7.46 2.42 22.66
N LYS A 183 7.02 3.40 23.48
CA LYS A 183 7.58 3.59 24.82
C LYS A 183 7.20 2.48 25.81
N ALA A 184 6.04 1.84 25.67
CA ALA A 184 5.64 0.73 26.51
C ALA A 184 6.42 -0.56 26.17
N ALA A 185 6.69 -0.80 24.88
CA ALA A 185 7.46 -1.99 24.43
C ALA A 185 8.96 -1.91 24.75
N SER A 186 9.53 -0.70 24.94
CA SER A 186 10.94 -0.55 25.32
C SER A 186 11.19 -0.61 26.82
N LEU A 187 10.14 -0.45 27.63
CA LEU A 187 10.24 -0.52 29.11
C LEU A 187 10.18 -1.97 29.64
N ASP A 188 9.66 -2.90 28.88
CA ASP A 188 9.57 -4.33 29.27
C ASP A 188 10.83 -5.13 28.96
N LEU A 189 11.82 -4.58 28.27
CA LEU A 189 13.09 -5.25 27.94
C LEU A 189 14.22 -4.99 28.95
N ASP A 190 14.07 -4.00 29.84
CA ASP A 190 15.13 -3.65 30.82
C ASP A 190 14.91 -4.23 32.23
N THR A 191 13.94 -5.11 32.41
CA THR A 191 13.62 -5.70 33.73
C THR A 191 13.86 -7.21 33.83
N CYS A 192 14.63 -7.81 32.95
CA CYS A 192 15.16 -9.18 33.13
C CYS A 192 16.69 -9.16 33.04
N GLY A 193 17.33 -8.76 34.13
CA GLY A 193 18.74 -8.97 34.44
C GLY A 193 18.89 -10.06 35.48
#